data_856e62dce40573167b601cc32cfd32ea
#
_entry.id   856e62dce40573167b601cc32cfd32ea
#
_cell.length_a   1.000
_cell.length_b   1.000
_cell.length_c   1.000
_cell.angle_alpha   90.00
_cell.angle_beta   90.00
_cell.angle_gamma   90.00
#
_symmetry.space_group_name_H-M   'P 1'
#
loop_
_entity.id
_entity.type
_entity.pdbx_description
1 polymer ?
#
loop_
_entity_poly.entity_id
_entity_poly.type
_entity_poly.pdbx_seq_one_letter_code
_entity_poly.pdbx_strand_id
1 'polypeptide(L)'
;FRGVLALDRCTDATLPAALDALQADPRIEIVEITACPEDWAGKVHAIETARLRRPEVQDAGILIFTDADTVLHPRCVEAAVELLVRERLDMLSLLSTLTFTAPFERSAQGPAAFELLVRYPPLRASRAAGRRPFANGQFIACTQDAYQRLGTHAAFRAHLLEDIAIARAAWDARLAVRVLPAGAMLTCRMYPDALAFE
;
A
#
# COMPACT_ATOMS: atom_id res chain seq x y z
N PHE A 1 11.52 5.42 -12.40
CA PHE A 1 10.16 5.01 -12.03
C PHE A 1 9.11 5.88 -12.70
N ARG A 2 7.89 5.39 -12.78
CA ARG A 2 6.68 6.16 -13.07
C ARG A 2 5.69 5.96 -11.94
N GLY A 3 4.88 6.96 -11.64
CA GLY A 3 3.86 6.93 -10.61
C GLY A 3 2.48 7.23 -11.19
N VAL A 4 1.46 6.64 -10.58
CA VAL A 4 0.06 6.95 -10.89
C VAL A 4 -0.64 7.33 -9.59
N LEU A 5 -1.19 8.53 -9.54
CA LEU A 5 -2.02 9.00 -8.43
C LEU A 5 -3.49 8.78 -8.79
N ALA A 6 -4.12 7.82 -8.12
CA ALA A 6 -5.53 7.52 -8.29
C ALA A 6 -6.38 8.37 -7.34
N LEU A 7 -7.20 9.25 -7.87
CA LEU A 7 -8.13 10.10 -7.11
C LEU A 7 -9.53 9.51 -7.19
N ASP A 8 -9.97 8.89 -6.10
CA ASP A 8 -11.26 8.19 -6.06
C ASP A 8 -12.36 9.11 -5.53
N ARG A 9 -13.24 9.56 -6.43
CA ARG A 9 -14.46 10.34 -6.12
C ARG A 9 -14.19 11.55 -5.22
N CYS A 10 -13.06 12.23 -5.44
CA CYS A 10 -12.72 13.43 -4.69
C CYS A 10 -13.68 14.58 -5.06
N THR A 11 -14.30 15.17 -4.04
CA THR A 11 -15.23 16.31 -4.17
C THR A 11 -14.70 17.58 -3.51
N ASP A 12 -13.50 17.50 -2.96
CA ASP A 12 -12.78 18.54 -2.25
C ASP A 12 -11.63 19.13 -3.08
N ALA A 13 -10.71 19.84 -2.43
CA ALA A 13 -9.55 20.44 -3.08
C ALA A 13 -8.40 19.46 -3.39
N THR A 14 -8.62 18.13 -3.31
CA THR A 14 -7.55 17.13 -3.50
C THR A 14 -6.93 17.22 -4.90
N LEU A 15 -7.75 17.32 -5.96
CA LEU A 15 -7.22 17.42 -7.32
C LEU A 15 -6.39 18.70 -7.55
N PRO A 16 -6.87 19.90 -7.21
CA PRO A 16 -6.05 21.13 -7.29
C PRO A 16 -4.75 21.04 -6.49
N ALA A 17 -4.80 20.49 -5.27
CA ALA A 17 -3.62 20.33 -4.43
C ALA A 17 -2.61 19.34 -5.03
N ALA A 18 -3.10 18.24 -5.62
CA ALA A 18 -2.25 17.26 -6.30
C ALA A 18 -1.54 17.88 -7.52
N LEU A 19 -2.28 18.63 -8.34
CA LEU A 19 -1.71 19.32 -9.52
C LEU A 19 -0.64 20.33 -9.12
N ASP A 20 -0.88 21.12 -8.06
CA ASP A 20 0.08 22.08 -7.53
C ASP A 20 1.34 21.37 -6.99
N ALA A 21 1.15 20.33 -6.19
CA ALA A 21 2.27 19.58 -5.61
C ALA A 21 3.15 18.88 -6.67
N LEU A 22 2.55 18.36 -7.72
CA LEU A 22 3.27 17.64 -8.79
C LEU A 22 4.04 18.58 -9.72
N GLN A 23 3.67 19.85 -9.82
CA GLN A 23 4.35 20.86 -10.67
C GLN A 23 4.64 20.33 -12.09
N ALA A 24 3.70 19.58 -12.66
CA ALA A 24 3.82 18.92 -13.94
C ALA A 24 5.00 17.93 -14.07
N ASP A 25 5.37 17.23 -12.98
CA ASP A 25 6.37 16.16 -13.04
C ASP A 25 5.93 15.08 -14.06
N PRO A 26 6.65 14.89 -15.17
CA PRO A 26 6.21 13.99 -16.24
C PRO A 26 6.28 12.51 -15.85
N ARG A 27 6.79 12.19 -14.67
CA ARG A 27 6.85 10.82 -14.15
C ARG A 27 5.59 10.42 -13.42
N ILE A 28 4.76 11.39 -13.03
CA ILE A 28 3.55 11.16 -12.23
C ILE A 28 2.32 11.53 -13.07
N GLU A 29 1.38 10.63 -13.13
CA GLU A 29 0.12 10.84 -13.82
C GLU A 29 -1.05 10.77 -12.85
N ILE A 30 -2.09 11.56 -13.08
CA ILE A 30 -3.32 11.54 -12.30
C ILE A 30 -4.38 10.74 -13.05
N VAL A 31 -5.06 9.85 -12.34
CA VAL A 31 -6.24 9.13 -12.81
C VAL A 31 -7.42 9.47 -11.92
N GLU A 32 -8.38 10.22 -12.44
CA GLU A 32 -9.61 10.52 -11.73
C GLU A 32 -10.63 9.40 -11.92
N ILE A 33 -11.23 8.97 -10.80
CA ILE A 33 -12.24 7.91 -10.75
C ILE A 33 -13.52 8.56 -10.21
N THR A 34 -14.56 8.58 -11.01
CA THR A 34 -15.82 9.28 -10.72
C THR A 34 -16.89 8.38 -10.14
N ALA A 35 -16.76 7.06 -10.28
CA ALA A 35 -17.71 6.08 -9.78
C ALA A 35 -16.99 4.81 -9.32
N CYS A 36 -17.61 4.12 -8.35
CA CYS A 36 -17.17 2.80 -7.88
C CYS A 36 -18.38 1.87 -7.91
N PRO A 37 -18.29 0.69 -8.55
CA PRO A 37 -19.35 -0.30 -8.52
C PRO A 37 -19.63 -0.78 -7.08
N GLU A 38 -20.88 -1.17 -6.79
CA GLU A 38 -21.28 -1.58 -5.44
C GLU A 38 -20.56 -2.83 -4.92
N ASP A 39 -20.11 -3.71 -5.82
CA ASP A 39 -19.40 -4.95 -5.49
C ASP A 39 -17.89 -4.75 -5.34
N TRP A 40 -17.40 -3.49 -5.33
CA TRP A 40 -16.00 -3.15 -5.17
C TRP A 40 -15.75 -2.33 -3.90
N ALA A 41 -14.66 -2.65 -3.20
CA ALA A 41 -14.08 -1.73 -2.22
C ALA A 41 -13.40 -0.56 -2.94
N GLY A 42 -13.65 0.67 -2.48
CA GLY A 42 -13.22 1.89 -3.19
C GLY A 42 -11.73 1.92 -3.52
N LYS A 43 -10.85 1.69 -2.54
CA LYS A 43 -9.39 1.64 -2.73
C LYS A 43 -8.98 0.60 -3.78
N VAL A 44 -9.54 -0.59 -3.70
CA VAL A 44 -9.24 -1.69 -4.63
C VAL A 44 -9.68 -1.34 -6.05
N HIS A 45 -10.86 -0.74 -6.20
CA HIS A 45 -11.36 -0.26 -7.47
C HIS A 45 -10.47 0.85 -8.06
N ALA A 46 -10.04 1.79 -7.21
CA ALA A 46 -9.16 2.88 -7.64
C ALA A 46 -7.83 2.37 -8.20
N ILE A 47 -7.18 1.45 -7.49
CA ILE A 47 -5.90 0.85 -7.91
C ILE A 47 -6.07 0.07 -9.22
N GLU A 48 -7.10 -0.77 -9.32
CA GLU A 48 -7.35 -1.58 -10.52
C GLU A 48 -7.70 -0.70 -11.72
N THR A 49 -8.51 0.35 -11.53
CA THR A 49 -8.86 1.30 -12.57
C THR A 49 -7.63 2.06 -13.07
N ALA A 50 -6.76 2.52 -12.17
CA ALA A 50 -5.52 3.18 -12.53
C ALA A 50 -4.61 2.25 -13.35
N ARG A 51 -4.47 1.00 -12.92
CA ARG A 51 -3.71 -0.03 -13.64
C ARG A 51 -4.23 -0.27 -15.06
N LEU A 52 -5.56 -0.39 -15.21
CA LEU A 52 -6.17 -0.67 -16.53
C LEU A 52 -6.09 0.53 -17.48
N ARG A 53 -6.14 1.75 -16.94
CA ARG A 53 -6.02 2.98 -17.75
C ARG A 53 -4.59 3.33 -18.14
N ARG A 54 -3.59 2.62 -17.62
CA ARG A 54 -2.16 2.87 -17.83
C ARG A 54 -1.47 1.59 -18.30
N PRO A 55 -1.39 1.36 -19.62
CA PRO A 55 -0.77 0.14 -20.17
C PRO A 55 0.68 -0.07 -19.71
N GLU A 56 1.44 1.01 -19.53
CA GLU A 56 2.82 0.97 -19.03
C GLU A 56 2.97 0.37 -17.64
N VAL A 57 1.91 0.35 -16.82
CA VAL A 57 1.89 -0.35 -15.54
C VAL A 57 1.95 -1.87 -15.74
N GLN A 58 1.42 -2.35 -16.84
CA GLN A 58 1.40 -3.78 -17.16
C GLN A 58 2.77 -4.30 -17.61
N ASP A 59 3.61 -3.41 -18.13
CA ASP A 59 4.99 -3.72 -18.59
C ASP A 59 6.03 -3.48 -17.49
N ALA A 60 5.63 -2.96 -16.32
CA ALA A 60 6.53 -2.72 -15.21
C ALA A 60 7.03 -4.03 -14.61
N GLY A 61 8.33 -4.15 -14.37
CA GLY A 61 8.90 -5.34 -13.72
C GLY A 61 8.55 -5.46 -12.24
N ILE A 62 8.39 -4.32 -11.54
CA ILE A 62 8.02 -4.22 -10.14
C ILE A 62 6.93 -3.17 -9.98
N LEU A 63 5.90 -3.52 -9.25
CA LEU A 63 4.81 -2.63 -8.85
C LEU A 63 4.94 -2.26 -7.37
N ILE A 64 4.67 -1.00 -7.06
CA ILE A 64 4.62 -0.50 -5.69
C ILE A 64 3.28 0.17 -5.46
N PHE A 65 2.56 -0.29 -4.45
CA PHE A 65 1.32 0.30 -3.98
C PHE A 65 1.60 1.00 -2.65
N THR A 66 1.12 2.23 -2.51
CA THR A 66 1.29 3.01 -1.28
C THR A 66 0.05 3.84 -1.00
N ASP A 67 -0.28 3.99 0.29
CA ASP A 67 -1.39 4.84 0.72
C ASP A 67 -1.02 6.32 0.66
N ALA A 68 -2.02 7.18 0.47
CA ALA A 68 -1.82 8.63 0.32
C ALA A 68 -1.41 9.33 1.64
N ASP A 69 -1.65 8.70 2.79
CA ASP A 69 -1.31 9.22 4.12
C ASP A 69 0.12 8.86 4.56
N THR A 70 0.93 8.33 3.65
CA THR A 70 2.31 7.94 3.91
C THR A 70 3.30 8.97 3.39
N VAL A 71 4.43 9.09 4.09
CA VAL A 71 5.58 9.89 3.67
C VAL A 71 6.77 8.96 3.49
N LEU A 72 7.24 8.88 2.24
CA LEU A 72 8.39 8.07 1.87
C LEU A 72 9.69 8.89 1.96
N HIS A 73 10.70 8.35 2.63
CA HIS A 73 12.05 8.88 2.51
C HIS A 73 12.51 8.80 1.04
N PRO A 74 13.28 9.77 0.51
CA PRO A 74 13.70 9.77 -0.90
C PRO A 74 14.37 8.47 -1.39
N ARG A 75 15.00 7.72 -0.49
CA ARG A 75 15.64 6.43 -0.80
C ARG A 75 14.76 5.22 -0.51
N CYS A 76 13.51 5.40 -0.06
CA CYS A 76 12.65 4.28 0.35
C CYS A 76 12.37 3.33 -0.81
N VAL A 77 11.96 3.87 -1.95
CA VAL A 77 11.65 3.08 -3.16
C VAL A 77 12.88 2.34 -3.66
N GLU A 78 14.04 3.03 -3.76
CA GLU A 78 15.30 2.42 -4.18
C GLU A 78 15.69 1.25 -3.27
N ALA A 79 15.69 1.47 -1.95
CA ALA A 79 16.05 0.44 -0.97
C ALA A 79 15.08 -0.75 -0.98
N ALA A 80 13.78 -0.51 -1.17
CA ALA A 80 12.77 -1.57 -1.27
C ALA A 80 12.98 -2.42 -2.52
N VAL A 81 13.21 -1.80 -3.67
CA VAL A 81 13.48 -2.49 -4.94
C VAL A 81 14.79 -3.28 -4.86
N GLU A 82 15.86 -2.68 -4.34
CA GLU A 82 17.15 -3.35 -4.14
C GLU A 82 16.99 -4.61 -3.27
N LEU A 83 16.27 -4.48 -2.15
CA LEU A 83 16.02 -5.61 -1.24
C LEU A 83 15.22 -6.71 -1.93
N LEU A 84 14.14 -6.36 -2.64
CA LEU A 84 13.29 -7.29 -3.35
C LEU A 84 14.09 -8.08 -4.38
N VAL A 85 14.92 -7.42 -5.17
CA VAL A 85 15.76 -8.05 -6.20
C VAL A 85 16.87 -8.90 -5.57
N ARG A 86 17.62 -8.34 -4.60
CA ARG A 86 18.75 -9.03 -3.95
C ARG A 86 18.31 -10.31 -3.26
N GLU A 87 17.19 -10.30 -2.59
CA GLU A 87 16.67 -11.46 -1.86
C GLU A 87 15.72 -12.33 -2.69
N ARG A 88 15.52 -11.99 -3.95
CA ARG A 88 14.63 -12.69 -4.89
C ARG A 88 13.24 -12.87 -4.31
N LEU A 89 12.70 -11.78 -3.75
CA LEU A 89 11.36 -11.79 -3.20
C LEU A 89 10.32 -11.59 -4.31
N ASP A 90 9.18 -12.24 -4.15
CA ASP A 90 8.00 -12.01 -4.96
C ASP A 90 7.22 -10.79 -4.44
N MET A 91 7.21 -10.59 -3.11
CA MET A 91 6.50 -9.49 -2.46
C MET A 91 7.25 -9.00 -1.21
N LEU A 92 7.31 -7.69 -1.04
CA LEU A 92 7.83 -7.00 0.13
C LEU A 92 6.76 -6.05 0.65
N SER A 93 6.40 -6.15 1.93
CA SER A 93 5.56 -5.15 2.60
C SER A 93 6.33 -4.44 3.70
N LEU A 94 6.18 -3.13 3.79
CA LEU A 94 6.80 -2.30 4.80
C LEU A 94 5.77 -1.78 5.79
N LEU A 95 6.09 -1.93 7.08
CA LEU A 95 5.34 -1.31 8.16
C LEU A 95 5.85 0.11 8.38
N SER A 96 4.98 1.09 8.24
CA SER A 96 5.32 2.47 8.53
C SER A 96 5.57 2.71 10.02
N THR A 97 6.34 3.74 10.32
CA THR A 97 6.42 4.31 11.65
C THR A 97 5.31 5.34 11.80
N LEU A 98 4.42 5.14 12.77
CA LEU A 98 3.37 6.11 13.07
C LEU A 98 3.99 7.37 13.66
N THR A 99 3.59 8.52 13.15
CA THR A 99 3.96 9.84 13.66
C THR A 99 2.78 10.46 14.38
N PHE A 100 3.05 11.07 15.53
CA PHE A 100 2.02 11.65 16.40
C PHE A 100 2.37 13.10 16.70
N THR A 101 1.45 14.01 16.46
CA THR A 101 1.60 15.44 16.80
C THR A 101 0.69 15.85 17.95
N ALA A 102 -0.47 15.19 18.08
CA ALA A 102 -1.44 15.48 19.13
C ALA A 102 -1.47 14.38 20.23
N PRO A 103 -1.80 14.75 21.49
CA PRO A 103 -1.96 13.75 22.57
C PRO A 103 -3.00 12.68 22.25
N PHE A 104 -4.08 13.04 21.57
CA PHE A 104 -5.12 12.11 21.12
C PHE A 104 -4.55 11.01 20.21
N GLU A 105 -3.73 11.36 19.24
CA GLU A 105 -3.10 10.40 18.33
C GLU A 105 -2.31 9.33 19.09
N ARG A 106 -1.59 9.73 20.15
CA ARG A 106 -0.81 8.80 20.99
C ARG A 106 -1.69 7.85 21.80
N SER A 107 -2.81 8.36 22.34
CA SER A 107 -3.69 7.57 23.20
C SER A 107 -4.57 6.59 22.43
N ALA A 108 -5.00 6.93 21.22
CA ALA A 108 -5.89 6.10 20.41
C ALA A 108 -5.11 5.17 19.46
N GLN A 109 -4.16 5.71 18.71
CA GLN A 109 -3.49 4.94 17.65
C GLN A 109 -2.38 4.02 18.19
N GLY A 110 -1.73 4.39 19.28
CA GLY A 110 -0.68 3.56 19.89
C GLY A 110 -1.17 2.16 20.31
N PRO A 111 -2.24 2.06 21.10
CA PRO A 111 -2.85 0.77 21.46
C PRO A 111 -3.34 -0.03 20.26
N ALA A 112 -3.99 0.61 19.27
CA ALA A 112 -4.46 -0.05 18.07
C ALA A 112 -3.31 -0.64 17.23
N ALA A 113 -2.23 0.11 17.04
CA ALA A 113 -1.02 -0.38 16.38
C ALA A 113 -0.37 -1.54 17.15
N PHE A 114 -0.32 -1.47 18.48
CA PHE A 114 0.19 -2.54 19.31
C PHE A 114 -0.64 -3.81 19.19
N GLU A 115 -1.97 -3.71 19.22
CA GLU A 115 -2.87 -4.85 19.00
C GLU A 115 -2.61 -5.50 17.64
N LEU A 116 -2.46 -4.70 16.58
CA LEU A 116 -2.15 -5.19 15.25
C LEU A 116 -0.84 -5.98 15.22
N LEU A 117 0.21 -5.47 15.86
CA LEU A 117 1.52 -6.13 15.94
C LEU A 117 1.48 -7.44 16.75
N VAL A 118 0.66 -7.49 17.81
CA VAL A 118 0.43 -8.72 18.59
C VAL A 118 -0.36 -9.74 17.77
N ARG A 119 -1.38 -9.29 17.07
CA ARG A 119 -2.25 -10.16 16.25
C ARG A 119 -1.53 -10.69 15.01
N TYR A 120 -0.70 -9.86 14.40
CA TYR A 120 0.05 -10.16 13.18
C TYR A 120 1.54 -9.85 13.34
N PRO A 121 2.31 -10.70 14.05
CA PRO A 121 3.73 -10.47 14.28
C PRO A 121 4.51 -10.45 12.94
N PRO A 122 5.14 -9.34 12.53
CA PRO A 122 5.80 -9.23 11.21
C PRO A 122 6.89 -10.28 10.98
N LEU A 123 7.63 -10.63 12.04
CA LEU A 123 8.67 -11.66 11.98
C LEU A 123 8.10 -13.05 11.66
N ARG A 124 6.86 -13.33 12.00
CA ARG A 124 6.18 -14.59 11.67
C ARG A 124 5.55 -14.56 10.27
N ALA A 125 5.15 -13.38 9.80
CA ALA A 125 4.64 -13.20 8.45
C ALA A 125 5.73 -13.44 7.39
N SER A 126 7.01 -13.17 7.72
CA SER A 126 8.17 -13.32 6.83
C SER A 126 8.75 -14.75 6.80
N ARG A 127 8.22 -15.70 7.55
CA ARG A 127 8.76 -17.09 7.60
C ARG A 127 7.83 -18.05 6.87
N ALA A 128 8.42 -18.94 6.06
CA ALA A 128 7.69 -20.00 5.35
C ALA A 128 6.83 -20.90 6.26
N ALA A 129 7.14 -20.97 7.56
CA ALA A 129 6.39 -21.71 8.56
C ALA A 129 5.41 -20.84 9.38
N GLY A 130 5.28 -19.53 9.07
CA GLY A 130 4.36 -18.63 9.75
C GLY A 130 2.92 -19.01 9.45
N ARG A 131 2.07 -19.08 10.47
CA ARG A 131 0.65 -19.43 10.32
C ARG A 131 -0.28 -18.23 10.17
N ARG A 132 0.28 -17.01 10.06
CA ARG A 132 -0.51 -15.78 10.00
C ARG A 132 0.07 -14.85 8.93
N PRO A 133 -0.30 -15.07 7.66
CA PRO A 133 0.10 -14.17 6.59
C PRO A 133 -0.42 -12.75 6.88
N PHE A 134 0.45 -11.78 6.65
CA PHE A 134 0.19 -10.38 6.89
C PHE A 134 0.94 -9.53 5.86
N ALA A 135 0.33 -8.47 5.40
CA ALA A 135 0.95 -7.35 4.71
C ALA A 135 0.31 -6.07 5.23
N ASN A 136 1.00 -4.95 5.05
CA ASN A 136 0.49 -3.63 5.37
C ASN A 136 0.25 -2.87 4.06
N GLY A 137 -0.98 -2.48 3.80
CA GLY A 137 -1.40 -1.75 2.61
C GLY A 137 -0.71 -0.40 2.41
N GLN A 138 -0.11 0.16 3.46
CA GLN A 138 0.63 1.42 3.37
C GLN A 138 1.85 1.34 2.45
N PHE A 139 2.45 0.15 2.27
CA PHE A 139 3.48 -0.08 1.27
C PHE A 139 3.59 -1.56 0.94
N ILE A 140 3.27 -1.90 -0.30
CA ILE A 140 3.46 -3.23 -0.86
C ILE A 140 4.22 -3.09 -2.18
N ALA A 141 5.40 -3.69 -2.26
CA ALA A 141 6.14 -3.88 -3.51
C ALA A 141 6.03 -5.34 -3.95
N CYS A 142 5.75 -5.61 -5.21
CA CYS A 142 5.71 -6.97 -5.74
C CYS A 142 6.23 -7.02 -7.18
N THR A 143 6.71 -8.19 -7.58
CA THR A 143 7.04 -8.44 -8.98
C THR A 143 5.75 -8.48 -9.82
N GLN A 144 5.84 -8.09 -11.08
CA GLN A 144 4.71 -8.15 -12.01
C GLN A 144 4.17 -9.58 -12.14
N ASP A 145 5.05 -10.58 -12.21
CA ASP A 145 4.66 -12.00 -12.26
C ASP A 145 3.84 -12.40 -11.03
N ALA A 146 4.34 -12.08 -9.84
CA ALA A 146 3.62 -12.37 -8.60
C ALA A 146 2.25 -11.70 -8.57
N TYR A 147 2.17 -10.44 -8.97
CA TYR A 147 0.92 -9.68 -9.01
C TYR A 147 -0.11 -10.30 -9.97
N GLN A 148 0.34 -10.73 -11.15
CA GLN A 148 -0.53 -11.42 -12.11
C GLN A 148 -0.99 -12.79 -11.59
N ARG A 149 -0.11 -13.57 -10.97
CA ARG A 149 -0.44 -14.86 -10.35
C ARG A 149 -1.47 -14.73 -9.23
N LEU A 150 -1.48 -13.61 -8.51
CA LEU A 150 -2.48 -13.31 -7.48
C LEU A 150 -3.83 -12.88 -8.05
N GLY A 151 -3.92 -12.61 -9.36
CA GLY A 151 -5.13 -12.17 -10.05
C GLY A 151 -5.39 -10.67 -9.97
N THR A 152 -4.35 -9.87 -9.71
CA THR A 152 -4.39 -8.42 -9.58
C THR A 152 -5.31 -7.94 -8.43
N HIS A 153 -5.59 -6.65 -8.33
CA HIS A 153 -6.59 -6.14 -7.38
C HIS A 153 -8.02 -6.61 -7.73
N ALA A 154 -8.26 -7.02 -8.97
CA ALA A 154 -9.57 -7.55 -9.38
C ALA A 154 -9.99 -8.80 -8.58
N ALA A 155 -9.03 -9.66 -8.20
CA ALA A 155 -9.31 -10.84 -7.37
C ALA A 155 -9.76 -10.48 -5.94
N PHE A 156 -9.46 -9.26 -5.50
CA PHE A 156 -9.73 -8.79 -4.14
C PHE A 156 -10.82 -7.71 -4.09
N ARG A 157 -11.61 -7.54 -5.16
CA ARG A 157 -12.53 -6.43 -5.37
C ARG A 157 -13.45 -6.10 -4.20
N ALA A 158 -13.95 -7.10 -3.47
CA ALA A 158 -14.89 -6.92 -2.38
C ALA A 158 -14.21 -6.88 -0.97
N HIS A 159 -12.86 -6.92 -0.91
CA HIS A 159 -12.17 -6.96 0.36
C HIS A 159 -11.85 -5.54 0.87
N LEU A 160 -12.39 -5.20 2.03
CA LEU A 160 -12.05 -3.93 2.71
C LEU A 160 -10.62 -3.94 3.30
N LEU A 161 -10.11 -5.12 3.64
CA LEU A 161 -8.74 -5.36 4.08
C LEU A 161 -8.02 -6.14 2.98
N GLU A 162 -7.81 -5.49 1.86
CA GLU A 162 -7.21 -6.08 0.66
C GLU A 162 -5.78 -6.56 0.90
N ASP A 163 -5.04 -5.87 1.74
CA ASP A 163 -3.66 -6.18 2.11
C ASP A 163 -3.56 -7.54 2.82
N ILE A 164 -4.48 -7.81 3.74
CA ILE A 164 -4.59 -9.13 4.42
C ILE A 164 -5.01 -10.21 3.43
N ALA A 165 -5.94 -9.91 2.51
CA ALA A 165 -6.37 -10.85 1.49
C ALA A 165 -5.23 -11.18 0.50
N ILE A 166 -4.50 -10.17 0.04
CA ILE A 166 -3.28 -10.31 -0.78
C ILE A 166 -2.23 -11.16 -0.06
N ALA A 167 -1.97 -10.88 1.23
CA ALA A 167 -1.01 -11.64 2.02
C ALA A 167 -1.38 -13.13 2.14
N ARG A 168 -2.67 -13.44 2.29
CA ARG A 168 -3.19 -14.82 2.33
C ARG A 168 -3.02 -15.51 0.98
N ALA A 169 -3.42 -14.85 -0.10
CA ALA A 169 -3.27 -15.39 -1.45
C ALA A 169 -1.78 -15.62 -1.80
N ALA A 170 -0.90 -14.69 -1.44
CA ALA A 170 0.54 -14.86 -1.62
C ALA A 170 1.10 -16.05 -0.83
N TRP A 171 0.62 -16.27 0.38
CA TRP A 171 0.95 -17.43 1.18
C TRP A 171 0.49 -18.74 0.52
N ASP A 172 -0.76 -18.79 0.08
CA ASP A 172 -1.35 -19.98 -0.55
C ASP A 172 -0.64 -20.30 -1.88
N ALA A 173 -0.24 -19.26 -2.62
CA ALA A 173 0.55 -19.37 -3.84
C ALA A 173 2.05 -19.69 -3.59
N ARG A 174 2.48 -19.81 -2.33
CA ARG A 174 3.87 -20.06 -1.90
C ARG A 174 4.87 -19.04 -2.44
N LEU A 175 4.45 -17.78 -2.52
CA LEU A 175 5.33 -16.69 -2.92
C LEU A 175 6.37 -16.39 -1.83
N ALA A 176 7.53 -15.90 -2.26
CA ALA A 176 8.59 -15.42 -1.36
C ALA A 176 8.22 -14.04 -0.82
N VAL A 177 7.59 -13.99 0.36
CA VAL A 177 7.09 -12.77 1.00
C VAL A 177 7.96 -12.36 2.17
N ARG A 178 8.21 -11.05 2.29
CA ARG A 178 8.87 -10.46 3.44
C ARG A 178 8.08 -9.25 3.97
N VAL A 179 7.98 -9.16 5.28
CA VAL A 179 7.34 -8.01 5.96
C VAL A 179 8.36 -7.43 6.94
N LEU A 180 8.65 -6.13 6.83
CA LEU A 180 9.68 -5.46 7.61
C LEU A 180 9.18 -4.13 8.18
N PRO A 181 9.58 -3.75 9.39
CA PRO A 181 9.44 -2.38 9.84
C PRO A 181 10.37 -1.47 9.04
N ALA A 182 9.84 -0.38 8.51
CA ALA A 182 10.59 0.54 7.66
C ALA A 182 11.37 1.60 8.45
N GLY A 183 11.11 1.76 9.76
CA GLY A 183 11.73 2.81 10.56
C GLY A 183 11.48 4.21 9.96
N ALA A 184 12.53 5.00 9.82
CA ALA A 184 12.43 6.35 9.25
C ALA A 184 12.25 6.38 7.71
N MET A 185 12.30 5.22 7.04
CA MET A 185 12.15 5.15 5.58
C MET A 185 10.71 5.33 5.13
N LEU A 186 9.74 4.98 5.98
CA LEU A 186 8.31 5.12 5.71
C LEU A 186 7.61 5.56 6.99
N THR A 187 6.99 6.72 6.95
CA THR A 187 6.18 7.23 8.07
C THR A 187 4.74 7.45 7.64
N CYS A 188 3.83 7.38 8.58
CA CYS A 188 2.41 7.59 8.34
C CYS A 188 1.80 8.42 9.48
N ARG A 189 0.87 9.28 9.12
CA ARG A 189 0.00 10.00 10.05
C ARG A 189 -1.44 9.69 9.72
N MET A 190 -2.02 8.69 10.38
CA MET A 190 -3.33 8.15 9.99
C MET A 190 -4.50 9.09 10.31
N TYR A 191 -4.71 9.45 11.56
CA TYR A 191 -5.90 10.19 12.00
C TYR A 191 -5.48 11.50 12.66
N PRO A 192 -5.56 12.66 11.96
CA PRO A 192 -5.08 13.93 12.50
C PRO A 192 -5.92 14.46 13.67
N ASP A 193 -7.16 14.01 13.81
CA ASP A 193 -8.08 14.41 14.89
C ASP A 193 -9.03 13.28 15.30
N ALA A 194 -9.81 13.51 16.36
CA ALA A 194 -10.73 12.52 16.91
C ALA A 194 -11.89 12.20 15.99
N LEU A 195 -12.34 13.16 15.17
CA LEU A 195 -13.46 12.96 14.25
C LEU A 195 -13.08 12.08 13.07
N ALA A 196 -11.81 12.13 12.65
CA ALA A 196 -11.29 11.23 11.60
C ALA A 196 -11.11 9.79 12.09
N PHE A 197 -11.18 9.55 13.42
CA PHE A 197 -11.01 8.23 14.02
C PHE A 197 -12.34 7.47 14.19
N GLU A 198 -13.49 8.17 14.22
CA GLU A 198 -14.84 7.57 14.29
C GLU A 198 -15.27 6.95 12.96
#